data_d13e8fab134f33796849a95a3e4aa440
#
_entry.id   d13e8fab134f33796849a95a3e4aa440
#
_cell.length_a   1.000
_cell.length_b   1.000
_cell.length_c   1.000
_cell.angle_alpha   90.00
_cell.angle_beta   90.00
_cell.angle_gamma   90.00
#
_symmetry.space_group_name_H-M   'P 1'
#
loop_
_entity.id
_entity.type
_entity.pdbx_description
1 polymer ?
#
loop_
_entity_poly.entity_id
_entity_poly.type
_entity_poly.pdbx_seq_one_letter_code
_entity_poly.pdbx_strand_id
1 'polypeptide(L)'
;MDKIYHFLTLAGIALYWFLVAGVTLRVVLKRNSVSVSLAWLMVIYIIPIVGVIFYFLIGELNLGRKRADRAKEMFTPFGEWFRSLNDCQAHMPEAMGAHIYKIDELCNNRMGIPALTGNTLSLLNSPNEILHSIIEDIEKAQHSIRIVFYIWHPGGLADSVASALIQAAKRGVNVKVLLDSAGSPRFFKSDWEKIMKDAGIEVIQALEVSPWRMFLRRLDLRQHRKIIVIDNKVAYTGSMNMVDPAYFKQNSGVGQWVDIMVRVTGPTVNVLSAIHCWDWEVETGTRELPPQPECLLDTKAPLHPIQVVPSGPGMPTNLIYQVLTLAINQANESVCITTPYFVPSADLMETLKMTAQRGIKVDLILPLKNDSLMVQWASRSFFGELLEAGVTIHKFDGGLLHTKSVVIDRKFCLVGTVNLDMRSLWLNFEVTLAVDDHEFTQEMHWLQMNYIKQSQSVVYEQWEKRPWHHRVLERIFYLFNPLL
;
A
#
# COMPACT_ATOMS: atom_id res chain seq x y z
N MET A 1 -1.10 -2.95 -59.94
CA MET A 1 -1.25 -2.34 -58.62
C MET A 1 -2.23 -3.11 -57.73
N ASP A 2 -3.39 -3.55 -58.25
CA ASP A 2 -4.41 -4.27 -57.44
C ASP A 2 -3.93 -5.56 -56.79
N LYS A 3 -3.14 -6.39 -57.48
CA LYS A 3 -2.63 -7.65 -56.89
C LYS A 3 -1.68 -7.42 -55.72
N ILE A 4 -0.88 -6.38 -55.75
CA ILE A 4 0.03 -6.03 -54.65
C ILE A 4 -0.80 -5.48 -53.47
N TYR A 5 -1.82 -4.67 -53.75
CA TYR A 5 -2.70 -4.15 -52.72
C TYR A 5 -3.48 -5.27 -52.02
N HIS A 6 -4.06 -6.22 -52.78
CA HIS A 6 -4.71 -7.41 -52.21
C HIS A 6 -3.76 -8.30 -51.42
N PHE A 7 -2.53 -8.49 -51.85
CA PHE A 7 -1.53 -9.25 -51.12
C PHE A 7 -1.16 -8.56 -49.79
N LEU A 8 -0.92 -7.27 -49.82
CA LEU A 8 -0.61 -6.48 -48.62
C LEU A 8 -1.77 -6.47 -47.61
N THR A 9 -3.01 -6.39 -48.11
CA THR A 9 -4.22 -6.45 -47.27
C THR A 9 -4.37 -7.80 -46.61
N LEU A 10 -4.23 -8.90 -47.38
CA LEU A 10 -4.29 -10.28 -46.84
C LEU A 10 -3.15 -10.54 -45.85
N ALA A 11 -1.95 -10.10 -46.17
CA ALA A 11 -0.80 -10.22 -45.27
C ALA A 11 -1.02 -9.42 -43.94
N GLY A 12 -1.59 -8.22 -44.02
CA GLY A 12 -1.96 -7.42 -42.85
C GLY A 12 -3.02 -8.10 -41.99
N ILE A 13 -4.06 -8.68 -42.60
CA ILE A 13 -5.10 -9.43 -41.89
C ILE A 13 -4.51 -10.69 -41.24
N ALA A 14 -3.67 -11.43 -41.96
CA ALA A 14 -3.02 -12.63 -41.42
C ALA A 14 -2.09 -12.28 -40.23
N LEU A 15 -1.28 -11.24 -40.36
CA LEU A 15 -0.41 -10.75 -39.29
C LEU A 15 -1.22 -10.31 -38.04
N TYR A 16 -2.32 -9.60 -38.27
CA TYR A 16 -3.25 -9.21 -37.23
C TYR A 16 -3.80 -10.42 -36.44
N TRP A 17 -4.36 -11.42 -37.14
CA TRP A 17 -4.89 -12.61 -36.49
C TRP A 17 -3.80 -13.45 -35.79
N PHE A 18 -2.60 -13.50 -36.36
CA PHE A 18 -1.47 -14.17 -35.75
C PHE A 18 -1.07 -13.47 -34.43
N LEU A 19 -1.07 -12.13 -34.40
CA LEU A 19 -0.77 -11.36 -33.22
C LEU A 19 -1.86 -11.55 -32.14
N VAL A 20 -3.14 -11.51 -32.49
CA VAL A 20 -4.25 -11.76 -31.55
C VAL A 20 -4.18 -13.19 -31.02
N ALA A 21 -3.93 -14.20 -31.86
CA ALA A 21 -3.78 -15.57 -31.42
C ALA A 21 -2.59 -15.77 -30.48
N GLY A 22 -1.44 -15.13 -30.77
CA GLY A 22 -0.26 -15.17 -29.93
C GLY A 22 -0.50 -14.57 -28.55
N VAL A 23 -1.18 -13.41 -28.48
CA VAL A 23 -1.54 -12.78 -27.21
C VAL A 23 -2.59 -13.60 -26.46
N THR A 24 -3.58 -14.15 -27.15
CA THR A 24 -4.58 -15.06 -26.57
C THR A 24 -3.89 -16.26 -25.89
N LEU A 25 -2.98 -16.93 -26.62
CA LEU A 25 -2.22 -18.04 -26.09
C LEU A 25 -1.39 -17.63 -24.86
N ARG A 26 -0.80 -16.45 -24.91
CA ARG A 26 -0.03 -15.89 -23.78
C ARG A 26 -0.91 -15.65 -22.56
N VAL A 27 -2.11 -15.09 -22.72
CA VAL A 27 -3.10 -14.88 -21.62
C VAL A 27 -3.49 -16.22 -21.00
N VAL A 28 -3.76 -17.23 -21.83
CA VAL A 28 -4.19 -18.58 -21.38
C VAL A 28 -3.06 -19.33 -20.65
N LEU A 29 -1.83 -19.22 -21.14
CA LEU A 29 -0.67 -19.89 -20.54
C LEU A 29 -0.23 -19.27 -19.23
N LYS A 30 -0.57 -18.01 -18.98
CA LYS A 30 -0.30 -17.37 -17.67
C LYS A 30 -1.34 -17.82 -16.65
N ARG A 31 -0.86 -18.25 -15.47
CA ARG A 31 -1.71 -18.69 -14.34
C ARG A 31 -2.33 -17.49 -13.62
N ASN A 32 -3.17 -16.73 -14.31
CA ASN A 32 -4.03 -15.71 -13.69
C ASN A 32 -5.35 -16.36 -13.23
N SER A 33 -6.14 -15.63 -12.42
CA SER A 33 -7.51 -16.09 -12.16
C SER A 33 -8.32 -16.14 -13.46
N VAL A 34 -9.28 -17.06 -13.52
CA VAL A 34 -10.14 -17.23 -14.70
C VAL A 34 -10.83 -15.91 -15.07
N SER A 35 -11.33 -15.18 -14.07
CA SER A 35 -12.02 -13.90 -14.27
C SER A 35 -11.12 -12.85 -14.92
N VAL A 36 -9.87 -12.71 -14.47
CA VAL A 36 -8.88 -11.79 -15.06
C VAL A 36 -8.53 -12.20 -16.49
N SER A 37 -8.32 -13.50 -16.73
CA SER A 37 -8.02 -14.01 -18.08
C SER A 37 -9.16 -13.74 -19.06
N LEU A 38 -10.41 -14.01 -18.64
CA LEU A 38 -11.60 -13.75 -19.47
C LEU A 38 -11.79 -12.25 -19.72
N ALA A 39 -11.58 -11.38 -18.72
CA ALA A 39 -11.67 -9.94 -18.90
C ALA A 39 -10.67 -9.45 -19.95
N TRP A 40 -9.41 -9.92 -19.89
CA TRP A 40 -8.40 -9.56 -20.90
C TRP A 40 -8.75 -10.09 -22.30
N LEU A 41 -9.21 -11.34 -22.42
CA LEU A 41 -9.64 -11.88 -23.69
C LEU A 41 -10.79 -11.05 -24.26
N MET A 42 -11.78 -10.68 -23.44
CA MET A 42 -12.89 -9.83 -23.88
C MET A 42 -12.40 -8.48 -24.41
N VAL A 43 -11.49 -7.80 -23.71
CA VAL A 43 -10.91 -6.53 -24.17
C VAL A 43 -10.13 -6.69 -25.49
N ILE A 44 -9.32 -7.77 -25.60
CA ILE A 44 -8.53 -8.07 -26.82
C ILE A 44 -9.43 -8.37 -28.02
N TYR A 45 -10.56 -9.04 -27.84
CA TYR A 45 -11.45 -9.38 -28.95
C TYR A 45 -12.42 -8.26 -29.32
N ILE A 46 -12.85 -7.40 -28.38
CA ILE A 46 -13.73 -6.25 -28.65
C ILE A 46 -12.96 -5.09 -29.30
N ILE A 47 -11.75 -4.78 -28.79
CA ILE A 47 -10.92 -3.68 -29.27
C ILE A 47 -9.49 -4.19 -29.53
N PRO A 48 -9.28 -4.97 -30.59
CA PRO A 48 -8.10 -5.83 -30.68
C PRO A 48 -6.76 -5.13 -30.61
N ILE A 49 -6.51 -4.10 -31.40
CA ILE A 49 -5.22 -3.39 -31.40
C ILE A 49 -4.99 -2.69 -30.07
N VAL A 50 -5.99 -1.95 -29.61
CA VAL A 50 -5.94 -1.21 -28.34
C VAL A 50 -5.86 -2.19 -27.16
N GLY A 51 -6.67 -3.27 -27.19
CA GLY A 51 -6.66 -4.31 -26.16
C GLY A 51 -5.33 -5.03 -26.04
N VAL A 52 -4.68 -5.36 -27.15
CA VAL A 52 -3.32 -5.92 -27.14
C VAL A 52 -2.31 -4.95 -26.55
N ILE A 53 -2.35 -3.68 -26.93
CA ILE A 53 -1.48 -2.65 -26.37
C ILE A 53 -1.71 -2.54 -24.86
N PHE A 54 -2.95 -2.40 -24.40
CA PHE A 54 -3.28 -2.32 -22.98
C PHE A 54 -2.86 -3.58 -22.21
N TYR A 55 -3.02 -4.77 -22.80
CA TYR A 55 -2.55 -6.00 -22.18
C TYR A 55 -1.03 -5.98 -21.92
N PHE A 56 -0.23 -5.54 -22.88
CA PHE A 56 1.22 -5.40 -22.66
C PHE A 56 1.60 -4.31 -21.66
N LEU A 57 0.80 -3.25 -21.54
CA LEU A 57 1.05 -2.14 -20.64
C LEU A 57 0.73 -2.46 -19.18
N ILE A 58 -0.39 -3.16 -18.94
CA ILE A 58 -0.94 -3.35 -17.59
C ILE A 58 -1.45 -4.79 -17.31
N GLY A 59 -1.49 -5.67 -18.31
CA GLY A 59 -2.05 -7.03 -18.18
C GLY A 59 -1.16 -8.00 -17.42
N GLU A 60 0.15 -7.77 -17.40
CA GLU A 60 1.11 -8.67 -16.76
C GLU A 60 1.94 -7.98 -15.71
N LEU A 61 2.22 -8.67 -14.59
CA LEU A 61 3.19 -8.18 -13.60
C LEU A 61 4.59 -8.19 -14.24
N ASN A 62 5.10 -7.03 -14.59
CA ASN A 62 6.41 -6.87 -15.20
C ASN A 62 7.14 -5.66 -14.62
N LEU A 63 8.09 -5.91 -13.73
CA LEU A 63 8.97 -4.90 -13.12
C LEU A 63 9.99 -4.32 -14.11
N GLY A 64 10.10 -4.92 -15.29
CA GLY A 64 11.25 -4.76 -16.15
C GLY A 64 12.42 -5.67 -15.73
N ARG A 65 13.17 -6.14 -16.73
CA ARG A 65 14.20 -7.18 -16.56
C ARG A 65 15.20 -6.85 -15.45
N LYS A 66 15.77 -5.65 -15.47
CA LYS A 66 16.78 -5.24 -14.49
C LYS A 66 16.30 -5.29 -13.05
N ARG A 67 15.08 -4.76 -12.75
CA ARG A 67 14.53 -4.77 -11.39
C ARG A 67 14.13 -6.18 -10.96
N ALA A 68 13.58 -6.98 -11.87
CA ALA A 68 13.20 -8.36 -11.59
C ALA A 68 14.42 -9.23 -11.25
N ASP A 69 15.53 -9.08 -12.01
CA ASP A 69 16.77 -9.79 -11.76
C ASP A 69 17.39 -9.36 -10.41
N ARG A 70 17.45 -8.05 -10.13
CA ARG A 70 17.88 -7.53 -8.83
C ARG A 70 17.04 -8.06 -7.68
N ALA A 71 15.71 -7.96 -7.76
CA ALA A 71 14.82 -8.45 -6.71
C ALA A 71 15.03 -9.95 -6.43
N LYS A 72 15.31 -10.75 -7.47
CA LYS A 72 15.64 -12.17 -7.31
C LYS A 72 16.99 -12.39 -6.62
N GLU A 73 18.02 -11.63 -7.00
CA GLU A 73 19.36 -11.71 -6.40
C GLU A 73 19.37 -11.24 -4.93
N MET A 74 18.52 -10.27 -4.60
CA MET A 74 18.39 -9.69 -3.27
C MET A 74 17.66 -10.60 -2.29
N PHE A 75 16.79 -11.49 -2.78
CA PHE A 75 15.90 -12.28 -1.93
C PHE A 75 16.65 -13.10 -0.88
N THR A 76 17.77 -13.73 -1.26
CA THR A 76 18.58 -14.54 -0.33
C THR A 76 19.27 -13.69 0.75
N PRO A 77 20.09 -12.66 0.43
CA PRO A 77 20.81 -11.90 1.46
C PRO A 77 19.86 -11.11 2.39
N PHE A 78 18.76 -10.55 1.87
CA PHE A 78 17.76 -9.91 2.73
C PHE A 78 17.00 -10.93 3.58
N GLY A 79 16.66 -12.09 3.02
CA GLY A 79 16.02 -13.18 3.76
C GLY A 79 16.93 -13.73 4.87
N GLU A 80 18.23 -13.83 4.67
CA GLU A 80 19.20 -14.18 5.70
C GLU A 80 19.28 -13.11 6.79
N TRP A 81 19.34 -11.84 6.40
CA TRP A 81 19.32 -10.73 7.35
C TRP A 81 18.05 -10.73 8.19
N PHE A 82 16.86 -10.93 7.60
CA PHE A 82 15.62 -11.02 8.34
C PHE A 82 15.59 -12.24 9.28
N ARG A 83 16.03 -13.43 8.81
CA ARG A 83 16.06 -14.63 9.64
C ARG A 83 16.98 -14.50 10.84
N SER A 84 18.07 -13.74 10.75
CA SER A 84 18.94 -13.49 11.90
C SER A 84 18.26 -12.76 13.06
N LEU A 85 17.12 -12.07 12.79
CA LEU A 85 16.31 -11.46 13.83
C LEU A 85 15.60 -12.48 14.74
N ASN A 86 15.46 -13.75 14.31
CA ASN A 86 14.89 -14.80 15.16
C ASN A 86 15.79 -15.13 16.36
N ASP A 87 17.09 -14.88 16.24
CA ASP A 87 18.05 -15.07 17.33
C ASP A 87 18.13 -13.85 18.27
N CYS A 88 17.36 -12.81 18.00
CA CYS A 88 17.27 -11.62 18.81
C CYS A 88 16.46 -11.86 20.09
N GLN A 89 16.87 -11.27 21.21
CA GLN A 89 16.08 -11.24 22.44
C GLN A 89 14.71 -10.52 22.25
N ALA A 90 14.58 -9.70 21.23
CA ALA A 90 13.33 -9.03 20.87
C ALA A 90 12.31 -9.97 20.21
N HIS A 91 12.69 -11.13 19.71
CA HIS A 91 11.76 -12.15 19.23
C HIS A 91 11.37 -13.06 20.38
N MET A 92 10.19 -12.85 20.93
CA MET A 92 9.66 -13.54 22.11
C MET A 92 8.30 -14.18 21.81
N PRO A 93 8.25 -15.37 21.17
CA PRO A 93 6.98 -16.02 20.83
C PRO A 93 6.06 -16.25 22.04
N GLU A 94 6.63 -16.47 23.22
CA GLU A 94 5.92 -16.64 24.48
C GLU A 94 5.21 -15.37 24.99
N ALA A 95 5.61 -14.20 24.53
CA ALA A 95 4.97 -12.92 24.84
C ALA A 95 3.86 -12.54 23.85
N MET A 96 3.67 -13.34 22.78
CA MET A 96 2.72 -13.03 21.72
C MET A 96 1.29 -13.44 22.09
N GLY A 97 0.34 -12.54 21.87
CA GLY A 97 -1.09 -12.84 21.89
C GLY A 97 -1.49 -13.76 20.72
N ALA A 98 -2.67 -14.38 20.82
CA ALA A 98 -3.14 -15.37 19.85
C ALA A 98 -3.24 -14.83 18.41
N HIS A 99 -3.55 -13.53 18.24
CA HIS A 99 -3.68 -12.90 16.91
C HIS A 99 -2.32 -12.78 16.23
N ILE A 100 -1.34 -12.21 16.91
CA ILE A 100 -0.04 -11.93 16.30
C ILE A 100 0.82 -13.18 16.16
N TYR A 101 0.69 -14.15 17.06
CA TYR A 101 1.45 -15.41 17.00
C TYR A 101 1.30 -16.12 15.65
N LYS A 102 0.06 -16.29 15.16
CA LYS A 102 -0.19 -16.93 13.86
C LYS A 102 0.26 -16.07 12.67
N ILE A 103 0.26 -14.77 12.82
CA ILE A 103 0.76 -13.85 11.79
C ILE A 103 2.28 -13.88 11.75
N ASP A 104 2.94 -13.95 12.93
CA ASP A 104 4.38 -14.16 13.04
C ASP A 104 4.81 -15.47 12.34
N GLU A 105 4.17 -16.59 12.67
CA GLU A 105 4.45 -17.87 12.01
C GLU A 105 4.32 -17.75 10.47
N LEU A 106 3.25 -17.12 9.98
CA LEU A 106 3.03 -16.93 8.56
C LEU A 106 4.14 -16.08 7.93
N CYS A 107 4.45 -14.93 8.50
CA CYS A 107 5.44 -13.98 7.96
C CYS A 107 6.86 -14.55 8.07
N ASN A 108 7.19 -15.16 9.19
CA ASN A 108 8.48 -15.77 9.44
C ASN A 108 8.75 -16.94 8.47
N ASN A 109 7.78 -17.83 8.28
CA ASN A 109 7.89 -18.94 7.33
C ASN A 109 7.99 -18.47 5.87
N ARG A 110 7.33 -17.36 5.51
CA ARG A 110 7.28 -16.85 4.13
C ARG A 110 8.44 -15.92 3.78
N MET A 111 8.95 -15.14 4.75
CA MET A 111 9.95 -14.08 4.53
C MET A 111 11.13 -14.13 5.49
N GLY A 112 11.02 -14.85 6.59
CA GLY A 112 12.00 -14.79 7.67
C GLY A 112 11.91 -13.53 8.54
N ILE A 113 10.83 -12.75 8.45
CA ILE A 113 10.61 -11.56 9.28
C ILE A 113 9.82 -11.96 10.51
N PRO A 114 10.43 -11.99 11.71
CA PRO A 114 9.71 -12.25 12.95
C PRO A 114 9.00 -11.00 13.49
N ALA A 115 7.99 -11.20 14.33
CA ALA A 115 7.45 -10.14 15.16
C ALA A 115 8.44 -9.80 16.28
N LEU A 116 8.65 -8.52 16.54
CA LEU A 116 9.64 -8.05 17.51
C LEU A 116 8.96 -7.29 18.64
N THR A 117 9.38 -7.53 19.87
CA THR A 117 9.00 -6.80 21.09
C THR A 117 9.98 -5.64 21.35
N GLY A 118 9.77 -4.88 22.40
CA GLY A 118 10.68 -3.78 22.78
C GLY A 118 10.48 -2.51 21.99
N ASN A 119 9.31 -2.35 21.37
CA ASN A 119 8.98 -1.16 20.59
C ASN A 119 8.11 -0.19 21.39
N THR A 120 8.23 1.09 21.07
CA THR A 120 7.28 2.12 21.51
C THR A 120 6.60 2.72 20.30
N LEU A 121 5.28 2.84 20.36
CA LEU A 121 4.43 3.39 19.32
C LEU A 121 3.79 4.69 19.75
N SER A 122 3.62 5.61 18.81
CA SER A 122 2.79 6.81 18.97
C SER A 122 1.90 6.97 17.74
N LEU A 123 0.59 7.05 17.95
CA LEU A 123 -0.37 7.31 16.89
C LEU A 123 -0.47 8.82 16.67
N LEU A 124 -0.08 9.29 15.49
CA LEU A 124 -0.20 10.69 15.08
C LEU A 124 -1.37 10.80 14.10
N ASN A 125 -2.36 11.62 14.39
CA ASN A 125 -3.63 11.65 13.64
C ASN A 125 -4.02 13.04 13.12
N SER A 126 -3.13 14.02 13.25
CA SER A 126 -3.32 15.34 12.66
C SER A 126 -2.12 15.71 11.75
N PRO A 127 -2.36 16.32 10.59
CA PRO A 127 -1.28 16.68 9.67
C PRO A 127 -0.20 17.56 10.29
N ASN A 128 -0.58 18.52 11.11
CA ASN A 128 0.36 19.41 11.79
C ASN A 128 1.25 18.62 12.77
N GLU A 129 0.64 17.78 13.59
CA GLU A 129 1.37 16.95 14.55
C GLU A 129 2.34 16.01 13.83
N ILE A 130 1.89 15.34 12.75
CA ILE A 130 2.70 14.43 11.96
C ILE A 130 3.92 15.16 11.40
N LEU A 131 3.72 16.27 10.69
CA LEU A 131 4.80 16.97 10.00
C LEU A 131 5.76 17.65 10.97
N HIS A 132 5.28 18.22 12.08
CA HIS A 132 6.16 18.75 13.12
C HIS A 132 6.97 17.67 13.82
N SER A 133 6.37 16.53 14.17
CA SER A 133 7.09 15.40 14.75
C SER A 133 8.20 14.88 13.82
N ILE A 134 7.93 14.81 12.52
CA ILE A 134 8.94 14.44 11.51
C ILE A 134 10.07 15.47 11.47
N ILE A 135 9.76 16.76 11.45
CA ILE A 135 10.75 17.85 11.42
C ILE A 135 11.64 17.79 12.67
N GLU A 136 11.04 17.66 13.86
CA GLU A 136 11.80 17.57 15.10
C GLU A 136 12.77 16.40 15.15
N ASP A 137 12.37 15.23 14.66
CA ASP A 137 13.26 14.06 14.62
C ASP A 137 14.34 14.21 13.53
N ILE A 138 14.05 14.84 12.38
CA ILE A 138 15.05 15.20 11.36
C ILE A 138 16.10 16.19 11.92
N GLU A 139 15.67 17.16 12.70
CA GLU A 139 16.58 18.15 13.34
C GLU A 139 17.55 17.47 14.32
N LYS A 140 17.12 16.40 15.00
CA LYS A 140 17.93 15.62 15.94
C LYS A 140 18.82 14.58 15.27
N ALA A 141 18.63 14.31 13.96
CA ALA A 141 19.37 13.31 13.22
C ALA A 141 20.88 13.59 13.19
N GLN A 142 21.71 12.54 13.37
CA GLN A 142 23.18 12.62 13.45
C GLN A 142 23.89 11.83 12.36
N HIS A 143 23.29 10.75 11.84
CA HIS A 143 23.97 9.81 10.95
C HIS A 143 23.27 9.61 9.61
N SER A 144 21.99 9.26 9.61
CA SER A 144 21.30 8.89 8.38
C SER A 144 19.79 9.15 8.43
N ILE A 145 19.25 9.57 7.28
CA ILE A 145 17.80 9.68 7.07
C ILE A 145 17.46 8.96 5.77
N ARG A 146 16.53 8.03 5.83
CA ARG A 146 16.02 7.26 4.68
C ARG A 146 14.53 7.50 4.52
N ILE A 147 14.12 7.89 3.32
CA ILE A 147 12.73 8.28 3.04
C ILE A 147 12.25 7.56 1.78
N VAL A 148 11.05 6.98 1.84
CA VAL A 148 10.31 6.52 0.67
C VAL A 148 8.86 7.00 0.74
N PHE A 149 8.35 7.65 -0.33
CA PHE A 149 6.98 8.10 -0.44
C PHE A 149 6.40 7.89 -1.85
N TYR A 150 5.10 7.64 -1.87
CA TYR A 150 4.34 7.65 -3.11
C TYR A 150 4.17 9.07 -3.64
N ILE A 151 3.65 9.99 -2.82
CA ILE A 151 3.46 11.38 -3.19
C ILE A 151 4.32 12.27 -2.29
N TRP A 152 5.10 13.13 -2.94
CA TRP A 152 5.63 14.35 -2.35
C TRP A 152 5.09 15.54 -3.15
N HIS A 153 4.31 16.39 -2.49
CA HIS A 153 3.74 17.58 -3.11
C HIS A 153 4.27 18.82 -2.41
N PRO A 154 5.00 19.70 -3.13
CA PRO A 154 5.48 20.97 -2.57
C PRO A 154 4.34 21.86 -2.07
N GLY A 155 4.59 22.56 -0.98
CA GLY A 155 3.70 23.54 -0.35
C GLY A 155 3.54 23.32 1.15
N GLY A 156 3.43 24.40 1.92
CA GLY A 156 3.19 24.38 3.35
C GLY A 156 4.25 23.66 4.17
N LEU A 157 3.83 22.85 5.13
CA LEU A 157 4.72 22.10 6.01
C LEU A 157 5.55 21.03 5.27
N ALA A 158 5.13 20.56 4.09
CA ALA A 158 5.95 19.64 3.30
C ALA A 158 7.25 20.31 2.81
N ASP A 159 7.23 21.61 2.55
CA ASP A 159 8.43 22.40 2.21
C ASP A 159 9.32 22.62 3.46
N SER A 160 8.72 22.70 4.64
CA SER A 160 9.47 22.77 5.90
C SER A 160 10.23 21.45 6.17
N VAL A 161 9.64 20.30 5.85
CA VAL A 161 10.33 19.00 5.90
C VAL A 161 11.50 18.98 4.91
N ALA A 162 11.32 19.43 3.67
CA ALA A 162 12.41 19.52 2.69
C ALA A 162 13.55 20.41 3.20
N SER A 163 13.22 21.55 3.80
CA SER A 163 14.18 22.47 4.39
C SER A 163 14.95 21.83 5.55
N ALA A 164 14.27 21.11 6.44
CA ALA A 164 14.90 20.38 7.55
C ALA A 164 15.88 19.30 7.05
N LEU A 165 15.53 18.57 5.99
CA LEU A 165 16.42 17.58 5.34
C LEU A 165 17.69 18.23 4.77
N ILE A 166 17.56 19.40 4.13
CA ILE A 166 18.69 20.18 3.63
C ILE A 166 19.62 20.58 4.77
N GLN A 167 19.06 21.05 5.90
CA GLN A 167 19.89 21.39 7.06
C GLN A 167 20.56 20.16 7.66
N ALA A 168 19.87 19.01 7.71
CA ALA A 168 20.45 17.74 8.15
C ALA A 168 21.63 17.33 7.25
N ALA A 169 21.47 17.39 5.92
CA ALA A 169 22.55 17.11 4.96
C ALA A 169 23.76 18.04 5.14
N LYS A 170 23.50 19.34 5.36
CA LYS A 170 24.58 20.31 5.67
C LYS A 170 25.30 20.03 7.00
N ARG A 171 24.67 19.35 7.95
CA ARG A 171 25.33 18.84 9.16
C ARG A 171 26.16 17.57 8.94
N GLY A 172 26.14 17.01 7.72
CA GLY A 172 26.83 15.78 7.37
C GLY A 172 25.99 14.50 7.51
N VAL A 173 24.69 14.62 7.75
CA VAL A 173 23.77 13.48 7.79
C VAL A 173 23.59 12.90 6.38
N ASN A 174 23.72 11.59 6.23
CA ASN A 174 23.45 10.91 4.95
C ASN A 174 21.95 10.83 4.70
N VAL A 175 21.46 11.57 3.70
CA VAL A 175 20.01 11.66 3.39
C VAL A 175 19.71 11.01 2.05
N LYS A 176 18.80 10.03 2.06
CA LYS A 176 18.33 9.29 0.88
C LYS A 176 16.83 9.39 0.75
N VAL A 177 16.37 9.84 -0.42
CA VAL A 177 14.96 10.06 -0.73
C VAL A 177 14.58 9.28 -1.99
N LEU A 178 13.60 8.39 -1.86
CA LEU A 178 13.03 7.60 -2.95
C LEU A 178 11.57 7.99 -3.16
N LEU A 179 11.22 8.53 -4.32
CA LEU A 179 9.87 8.99 -4.62
C LEU A 179 9.31 8.31 -5.87
N ASP A 180 8.03 7.89 -5.80
CA ASP A 180 7.34 7.35 -6.97
C ASP A 180 7.23 8.39 -8.08
N SER A 181 7.59 7.99 -9.29
CA SER A 181 7.60 8.86 -10.48
C SER A 181 6.24 9.42 -10.83
N ALA A 182 5.21 8.59 -10.77
CA ALA A 182 3.85 8.98 -11.15
C ALA A 182 3.09 9.68 -10.02
N GLY A 183 3.45 9.35 -8.77
CA GLY A 183 2.85 9.98 -7.59
C GLY A 183 3.40 11.38 -7.30
N SER A 184 4.69 11.63 -7.60
CA SER A 184 5.40 12.87 -7.24
C SER A 184 5.78 13.79 -8.42
N PRO A 185 4.95 13.94 -9.48
CA PRO A 185 5.35 14.70 -10.68
C PRO A 185 5.53 16.19 -10.39
N ARG A 186 4.85 16.74 -9.39
CA ARG A 186 5.01 18.15 -9.01
C ARG A 186 6.32 18.41 -8.29
N PHE A 187 6.78 17.45 -7.46
CA PHE A 187 8.09 17.52 -6.84
C PHE A 187 9.20 17.54 -7.88
N PHE A 188 9.18 16.59 -8.84
CA PHE A 188 10.20 16.49 -9.91
C PHE A 188 10.17 17.64 -10.93
N LYS A 189 9.09 18.42 -10.97
CA LYS A 189 8.97 19.64 -11.79
C LYS A 189 9.30 20.92 -11.02
N SER A 190 9.46 20.84 -9.70
CA SER A 190 9.81 21.97 -8.86
C SER A 190 11.33 22.11 -8.72
N ASP A 191 11.77 23.21 -8.12
CA ASP A 191 13.19 23.43 -7.83
C ASP A 191 13.69 22.56 -6.66
N TRP A 192 12.81 21.93 -5.88
CA TRP A 192 13.16 21.15 -4.71
C TRP A 192 14.10 19.99 -5.00
N GLU A 193 13.89 19.26 -6.12
CA GLU A 193 14.78 18.17 -6.50
C GLU A 193 16.21 18.66 -6.67
N LYS A 194 16.37 19.79 -7.39
CA LYS A 194 17.71 20.38 -7.62
C LYS A 194 18.33 20.89 -6.33
N ILE A 195 17.57 21.66 -5.55
CA ILE A 195 18.03 22.24 -4.28
C ILE A 195 18.49 21.15 -3.29
N MET A 196 17.74 20.06 -3.19
CA MET A 196 18.09 18.93 -2.33
C MET A 196 19.35 18.21 -2.83
N LYS A 197 19.48 17.97 -4.14
CA LYS A 197 20.68 17.37 -4.74
C LYS A 197 21.90 18.25 -4.57
N ASP A 198 21.78 19.56 -4.75
CA ASP A 198 22.86 20.53 -4.55
C ASP A 198 23.32 20.58 -3.07
N ALA A 199 22.43 20.23 -2.14
CA ALA A 199 22.75 20.08 -0.72
C ALA A 199 23.38 18.72 -0.35
N GLY A 200 23.59 17.81 -1.31
CA GLY A 200 24.19 16.50 -1.10
C GLY A 200 23.18 15.39 -0.76
N ILE A 201 21.89 15.62 -0.94
CA ILE A 201 20.84 14.60 -0.74
C ILE A 201 20.73 13.72 -1.98
N GLU A 202 20.75 12.42 -1.80
CA GLU A 202 20.48 11.45 -2.87
C GLU A 202 18.95 11.36 -3.11
N VAL A 203 18.48 11.94 -4.22
CA VAL A 203 17.06 11.89 -4.61
C VAL A 203 16.91 10.99 -5.83
N ILE A 204 16.17 9.88 -5.69
CA ILE A 204 15.95 8.87 -6.73
C ILE A 204 14.47 8.81 -7.09
N GLN A 205 14.21 8.72 -8.39
CA GLN A 205 12.87 8.52 -8.95
C GLN A 205 12.59 7.02 -9.08
N ALA A 206 11.67 6.51 -8.27
CA ALA A 206 11.23 5.12 -8.32
C ALA A 206 10.24 4.89 -9.48
N LEU A 207 10.30 3.70 -10.08
CA LEU A 207 9.36 3.23 -11.10
C LEU A 207 9.17 4.26 -12.25
N GLU A 208 10.26 4.87 -12.69
CA GLU A 208 10.25 5.91 -13.72
C GLU A 208 9.37 5.53 -14.91
N VAL A 209 8.38 6.35 -15.24
CA VAL A 209 7.49 6.16 -16.38
C VAL A 209 8.14 6.78 -17.63
N SER A 210 8.57 5.93 -18.57
CA SER A 210 9.15 6.36 -19.83
C SER A 210 8.31 5.84 -21.00
N PRO A 211 7.84 6.71 -21.91
CA PRO A 211 7.05 6.30 -23.06
C PRO A 211 7.75 5.25 -23.94
N TRP A 212 9.06 5.33 -24.07
CA TRP A 212 9.86 4.40 -24.88
C TRP A 212 10.06 3.01 -24.23
N ARG A 213 9.80 2.88 -22.92
CA ARG A 213 9.96 1.63 -22.16
C ARG A 213 8.61 1.01 -21.76
N MET A 214 7.50 1.61 -22.20
CA MET A 214 6.14 1.18 -21.84
C MET A 214 5.84 -0.29 -22.22
N PHE A 215 6.44 -0.80 -23.31
CA PHE A 215 6.28 -2.21 -23.71
C PHE A 215 7.17 -3.19 -22.95
N LEU A 216 8.12 -2.70 -22.15
CA LEU A 216 9.10 -3.52 -21.44
C LEU A 216 8.81 -3.65 -19.94
N ARG A 217 7.84 -2.91 -19.40
CA ARG A 217 7.48 -2.92 -17.99
C ARG A 217 6.04 -2.42 -17.78
N ARG A 218 5.42 -2.94 -16.76
CA ARG A 218 4.07 -2.52 -16.34
C ARG A 218 4.08 -1.08 -15.85
N LEU A 219 3.18 -0.24 -16.36
CA LEU A 219 3.17 1.20 -16.08
C LEU A 219 2.39 1.59 -14.82
N ASP A 220 1.53 0.73 -14.32
CA ASP A 220 0.64 1.01 -13.20
C ASP A 220 1.15 0.51 -11.84
N LEU A 221 2.33 -0.09 -11.78
CA LEU A 221 3.02 -0.39 -10.52
C LEU A 221 3.38 0.91 -9.80
N ARG A 222 3.20 0.93 -8.48
CA ARG A 222 3.49 2.11 -7.65
C ARG A 222 4.32 1.77 -6.43
N GLN A 223 5.26 2.65 -6.12
CA GLN A 223 5.93 2.66 -4.83
C GLN A 223 5.01 3.36 -3.82
N HIS A 224 4.11 2.57 -3.22
CA HIS A 224 3.07 3.11 -2.36
C HIS A 224 3.43 3.09 -0.87
N ARG A 225 4.62 2.64 -0.51
CA ARG A 225 5.14 2.74 0.86
C ARG A 225 5.31 4.19 1.29
N LYS A 226 5.16 4.42 2.58
CA LYS A 226 5.46 5.68 3.24
C LYS A 226 6.29 5.32 4.46
N ILE A 227 7.60 5.46 4.33
CA ILE A 227 8.55 5.11 5.37
C ILE A 227 9.54 6.26 5.51
N ILE A 228 9.79 6.67 6.75
CA ILE A 228 10.92 7.50 7.14
C ILE A 228 11.69 6.71 8.19
N VAL A 229 13.00 6.62 8.07
CA VAL A 229 13.88 6.05 9.10
C VAL A 229 14.98 7.04 9.40
N ILE A 230 15.16 7.36 10.67
CA ILE A 230 16.14 8.33 11.17
C ILE A 230 17.09 7.61 12.12
N ASP A 231 18.37 7.61 11.79
CA ASP A 231 19.49 7.01 12.56
C ASP A 231 19.29 5.54 12.94
N ASN A 232 18.42 4.80 12.25
CA ASN A 232 17.95 3.46 12.64
C ASN A 232 17.38 3.39 14.08
N LYS A 233 16.93 4.52 14.62
CA LYS A 233 16.38 4.65 15.99
C LYS A 233 14.91 5.01 15.98
N VAL A 234 14.48 5.82 15.03
CA VAL A 234 13.10 6.28 14.88
C VAL A 234 12.62 5.96 13.49
N ALA A 235 11.41 5.47 13.35
CA ALA A 235 10.77 5.31 12.06
C ALA A 235 9.33 5.85 12.07
N TYR A 236 8.85 6.22 10.89
CA TYR A 236 7.46 6.57 10.65
C TYR A 236 6.92 5.73 9.49
N THR A 237 5.71 5.24 9.66
CA THR A 237 4.92 4.63 8.57
C THR A 237 3.44 4.86 8.82
N GLY A 238 2.63 4.79 7.77
CA GLY A 238 1.19 5.02 7.89
C GLY A 238 0.55 5.36 6.56
N SER A 239 -0.57 6.09 6.60
CA SER A 239 -1.35 6.40 5.41
C SER A 239 -0.98 7.72 4.73
N MET A 240 -0.40 8.67 5.50
CA MET A 240 -0.12 10.03 5.03
C MET A 240 1.01 10.07 4.00
N ASN A 241 0.79 10.75 2.91
CA ASN A 241 1.84 11.13 1.97
C ASN A 241 2.62 12.36 2.45
N MET A 242 3.76 12.67 1.82
CA MET A 242 4.52 13.89 2.12
C MET A 242 3.84 15.11 1.47
N VAL A 243 2.72 15.50 2.06
CA VAL A 243 1.88 16.61 1.61
C VAL A 243 1.34 17.39 2.81
N ASP A 244 1.14 18.66 2.65
CA ASP A 244 0.32 19.44 3.56
C ASP A 244 -1.12 19.46 3.01
N PRO A 245 -2.12 18.87 3.71
CA PRO A 245 -3.50 18.82 3.22
C PRO A 245 -4.11 20.20 2.98
N ALA A 246 -3.60 21.26 3.61
CA ALA A 246 -4.06 22.63 3.35
C ALA A 246 -3.65 23.16 1.97
N TYR A 247 -2.68 22.51 1.31
CA TYR A 247 -2.17 22.89 -0.01
C TYR A 247 -2.40 21.83 -1.07
N PHE A 248 -2.74 20.59 -0.65
CA PHE A 248 -2.86 19.44 -1.56
C PHE A 248 -4.30 19.26 -2.06
N LYS A 249 -4.50 19.20 -3.38
CA LYS A 249 -5.78 18.87 -4.06
C LYS A 249 -7.01 19.64 -3.54
N GLN A 250 -6.87 20.90 -3.16
CA GLN A 250 -7.96 21.72 -2.60
C GLN A 250 -9.21 21.78 -3.50
N ASN A 251 -9.02 21.74 -4.83
CA ASN A 251 -10.10 21.84 -5.81
C ASN A 251 -10.73 20.47 -6.16
N SER A 252 -10.41 19.40 -5.45
CA SER A 252 -10.94 18.06 -5.75
C SER A 252 -12.41 17.85 -5.36
N GLY A 253 -12.96 18.72 -4.52
CA GLY A 253 -14.35 18.64 -4.03
C GLY A 253 -14.61 17.54 -3.00
N VAL A 254 -13.54 16.84 -2.52
CA VAL A 254 -13.63 15.77 -1.51
C VAL A 254 -13.23 16.22 -0.09
N GLY A 255 -12.84 17.49 0.07
CA GLY A 255 -12.34 18.02 1.33
C GLY A 255 -10.85 17.69 1.57
N GLN A 256 -10.35 18.03 2.75
CA GLN A 256 -8.98 17.71 3.14
C GLN A 256 -8.82 16.20 3.36
N TRP A 257 -7.60 15.73 3.15
CA TRP A 257 -7.25 14.34 3.40
C TRP A 257 -7.07 14.10 4.90
N VAL A 258 -7.68 13.03 5.39
CA VAL A 258 -7.61 12.59 6.79
C VAL A 258 -6.75 11.34 6.85
N ASP A 259 -5.56 11.50 7.37
CA ASP A 259 -4.50 10.50 7.40
C ASP A 259 -3.96 10.30 8.81
N ILE A 260 -3.21 9.21 8.98
CA ILE A 260 -2.44 8.91 10.20
C ILE A 260 -1.01 8.52 9.86
N MET A 261 -0.13 8.73 10.82
CA MET A 261 1.21 8.13 10.86
C MET A 261 1.44 7.47 12.21
N VAL A 262 2.24 6.42 12.20
CA VAL A 262 2.73 5.76 13.41
C VAL A 262 4.21 6.07 13.52
N ARG A 263 4.60 6.72 14.61
CA ARG A 263 6.00 6.89 15.00
C ARG A 263 6.41 5.68 15.82
N VAL A 264 7.50 5.03 15.43
CA VAL A 264 8.01 3.79 16.02
C VAL A 264 9.42 3.99 16.50
N THR A 265 9.74 3.51 17.70
CA THR A 265 11.12 3.32 18.17
C THR A 265 11.31 1.88 18.64
N GLY A 266 12.53 1.39 18.65
CA GLY A 266 12.86 0.02 19.03
C GLY A 266 13.23 -0.89 17.86
N PRO A 267 13.29 -2.21 18.07
CA PRO A 267 13.84 -3.16 17.09
C PRO A 267 13.15 -3.18 15.73
N THR A 268 11.85 -2.91 15.67
CA THR A 268 11.07 -2.82 14.41
C THR A 268 11.59 -1.76 13.43
N VAL A 269 12.27 -0.72 13.93
CA VAL A 269 12.88 0.33 13.09
C VAL A 269 13.90 -0.27 12.11
N ASN A 270 14.67 -1.28 12.54
CA ASN A 270 15.66 -1.95 11.69
C ASN A 270 15.00 -2.71 10.54
N VAL A 271 13.83 -3.31 10.78
CA VAL A 271 13.06 -3.99 9.73
C VAL A 271 12.57 -2.99 8.69
N LEU A 272 12.02 -1.84 9.13
CA LEU A 272 11.60 -0.76 8.22
C LEU A 272 12.79 -0.17 7.44
N SER A 273 13.97 -0.06 8.08
CA SER A 273 15.22 0.33 7.43
C SER A 273 15.63 -0.67 6.34
N ALA A 274 15.58 -1.97 6.62
CA ALA A 274 15.91 -3.00 5.64
C ALA A 274 14.93 -2.99 4.45
N ILE A 275 13.64 -2.71 4.70
CA ILE A 275 12.64 -2.57 3.62
C ILE A 275 12.96 -1.36 2.74
N HIS A 276 13.36 -0.21 3.33
CA HIS A 276 13.82 0.93 2.53
C HIS A 276 15.06 0.57 1.71
N CYS A 277 16.04 -0.13 2.30
CA CYS A 277 17.24 -0.58 1.59
C CYS A 277 16.90 -1.53 0.45
N TRP A 278 15.90 -2.42 0.63
CA TRP A 278 15.37 -3.23 -0.46
C TRP A 278 14.86 -2.37 -1.62
N ASP A 279 14.00 -1.40 -1.33
CA ASP A 279 13.44 -0.51 -2.36
C ASP A 279 14.55 0.29 -3.07
N TRP A 280 15.54 0.75 -2.31
CA TRP A 280 16.69 1.47 -2.85
C TRP A 280 17.51 0.61 -3.79
N GLU A 281 17.87 -0.62 -3.42
CA GLU A 281 18.64 -1.53 -4.25
C GLU A 281 17.89 -1.94 -5.51
N VAL A 282 16.58 -2.16 -5.45
CA VAL A 282 15.75 -2.44 -6.64
C VAL A 282 15.89 -1.35 -7.69
N GLU A 283 15.91 -0.09 -7.29
CA GLU A 283 16.01 1.05 -8.21
C GLU A 283 17.45 1.33 -8.65
N THR A 284 18.38 1.37 -7.73
CA THR A 284 19.78 1.80 -7.99
C THR A 284 20.71 0.64 -8.37
N GLY A 285 20.49 -0.53 -7.81
CA GLY A 285 21.40 -1.68 -7.86
C GLY A 285 22.53 -1.62 -6.82
N THR A 286 22.51 -0.63 -5.94
CA THR A 286 23.50 -0.50 -4.86
C THR A 286 22.97 -1.17 -3.60
N ARG A 287 23.69 -2.20 -3.11
CA ARG A 287 23.32 -2.92 -1.90
C ARG A 287 23.78 -2.18 -0.66
N GLU A 288 22.85 -1.93 0.23
CA GLU A 288 23.09 -1.26 1.50
C GLU A 288 22.22 -1.89 2.60
N LEU A 289 22.50 -3.15 2.95
CA LEU A 289 21.85 -3.76 4.12
C LEU A 289 22.19 -2.95 5.37
N PRO A 290 21.19 -2.65 6.23
CA PRO A 290 21.50 -2.02 7.50
C PRO A 290 22.36 -2.96 8.35
N PRO A 291 23.17 -2.42 9.29
CA PRO A 291 23.90 -3.26 10.22
C PRO A 291 22.93 -4.18 10.97
N GLN A 292 23.42 -5.34 11.40
CA GLN A 292 22.67 -6.21 12.28
C GLN A 292 22.28 -5.42 13.55
N PRO A 293 21.00 -5.41 13.95
CA PRO A 293 20.61 -4.70 15.14
C PRO A 293 21.28 -5.31 16.36
N GLU A 294 21.70 -4.47 17.28
CA GLU A 294 22.02 -4.92 18.64
C GLU A 294 20.71 -5.34 19.29
N CYS A 295 20.45 -6.65 19.25
CA CYS A 295 19.18 -7.22 19.67
C CYS A 295 19.05 -7.37 21.21
N LEU A 296 19.73 -6.55 21.98
CA LEU A 296 19.61 -6.48 23.43
C LEU A 296 18.34 -5.71 23.78
N LEU A 297 17.42 -6.36 24.47
CA LEU A 297 16.25 -5.69 25.04
C LEU A 297 16.68 -4.95 26.31
N ASP A 298 16.27 -3.69 26.40
CA ASP A 298 16.18 -3.03 27.72
C ASP A 298 15.18 -3.83 28.57
N THR A 299 15.56 -4.19 29.80
CA THR A 299 14.70 -4.92 30.73
C THR A 299 13.39 -4.20 31.07
N LYS A 300 13.30 -2.92 30.75
CA LYS A 300 12.10 -2.07 30.91
C LYS A 300 11.33 -1.86 29.61
N ALA A 301 11.79 -2.42 28.49
CA ALA A 301 11.13 -2.26 27.19
C ALA A 301 9.75 -2.92 27.19
N PRO A 302 8.74 -2.33 26.52
CA PRO A 302 7.43 -2.94 26.39
C PRO A 302 7.50 -4.29 25.65
N LEU A 303 6.78 -5.29 26.17
CA LEU A 303 6.74 -6.64 25.55
C LEU A 303 5.63 -6.77 24.51
N HIS A 304 5.25 -5.67 23.85
CA HIS A 304 4.21 -5.68 22.82
C HIS A 304 4.83 -5.97 21.45
N PRO A 305 4.51 -7.12 20.85
CA PRO A 305 5.11 -7.50 19.58
C PRO A 305 4.51 -6.73 18.41
N ILE A 306 5.37 -6.38 17.46
CA ILE A 306 5.01 -5.75 16.18
C ILE A 306 5.55 -6.61 15.05
N GLN A 307 4.67 -7.04 14.15
CA GLN A 307 5.03 -7.69 12.90
C GLN A 307 5.01 -6.68 11.75
N VAL A 308 6.13 -6.54 11.05
CA VAL A 308 6.17 -5.77 9.80
C VAL A 308 5.83 -6.69 8.63
N VAL A 309 4.87 -6.28 7.82
CA VAL A 309 4.39 -7.04 6.65
C VAL A 309 4.61 -6.19 5.40
N PRO A 310 5.75 -6.31 4.72
CA PRO A 310 5.95 -5.71 3.42
C PRO A 310 5.25 -6.54 2.34
N SER A 311 4.74 -5.88 1.31
CA SER A 311 4.20 -6.54 0.13
C SER A 311 4.63 -5.84 -1.15
N GLY A 312 4.43 -6.50 -2.28
CA GLY A 312 4.74 -5.97 -3.60
C GLY A 312 5.61 -6.88 -4.43
N PRO A 313 5.98 -6.44 -5.64
CA PRO A 313 6.81 -7.22 -6.55
C PRO A 313 8.16 -7.60 -5.95
N GLY A 314 8.54 -8.88 -6.06
CA GLY A 314 9.76 -9.41 -5.43
C GLY A 314 9.57 -9.91 -4.00
N MET A 315 8.43 -9.63 -3.36
CA MET A 315 8.02 -10.18 -2.08
C MET A 315 7.12 -11.42 -2.29
N PRO A 316 6.90 -12.27 -1.27
CA PRO A 316 6.00 -13.40 -1.40
C PRO A 316 4.60 -12.97 -1.83
N THR A 317 4.11 -13.59 -2.91
CA THR A 317 2.78 -13.27 -3.46
C THR A 317 1.69 -13.53 -2.41
N ASN A 318 0.70 -12.66 -2.38
CA ASN A 318 -0.50 -12.75 -1.53
C ASN A 318 -0.24 -12.65 -0.02
N LEU A 319 0.97 -12.31 0.46
CA LEU A 319 1.25 -12.31 1.90
C LEU A 319 0.32 -11.35 2.67
N ILE A 320 0.22 -10.10 2.25
CA ILE A 320 -0.66 -9.13 2.94
C ILE A 320 -2.14 -9.55 2.90
N TYR A 321 -2.59 -10.13 1.79
CA TYR A 321 -3.93 -10.68 1.68
C TYR A 321 -4.16 -11.82 2.68
N GLN A 322 -3.17 -12.74 2.82
CA GLN A 322 -3.21 -13.84 3.79
C GLN A 322 -3.23 -13.31 5.24
N VAL A 323 -2.42 -12.30 5.55
CA VAL A 323 -2.40 -11.65 6.88
C VAL A 323 -3.76 -11.01 7.19
N LEU A 324 -4.33 -10.24 6.26
CA LEU A 324 -5.65 -9.62 6.43
C LEU A 324 -6.75 -10.67 6.66
N THR A 325 -6.78 -11.70 5.82
CA THR A 325 -7.78 -12.78 5.93
C THR A 325 -7.62 -13.55 7.23
N LEU A 326 -6.38 -13.88 7.61
CA LEU A 326 -6.08 -14.57 8.86
C LEU A 326 -6.52 -13.74 10.06
N ALA A 327 -6.18 -12.46 10.10
CA ALA A 327 -6.55 -11.55 11.17
C ALA A 327 -8.07 -11.43 11.33
N ILE A 328 -8.81 -11.20 10.21
CA ILE A 328 -10.28 -11.07 10.24
C ILE A 328 -10.95 -12.38 10.69
N ASN A 329 -10.44 -13.55 10.26
CA ASN A 329 -10.99 -14.84 10.65
C ASN A 329 -10.77 -15.17 12.13
N GLN A 330 -9.76 -14.58 12.77
CA GLN A 330 -9.50 -14.74 14.20
C GLN A 330 -10.41 -13.86 15.09
N ALA A 331 -11.20 -12.96 14.51
CA ALA A 331 -12.10 -12.09 15.27
C ALA A 331 -13.16 -12.91 16.04
N ASN A 332 -13.39 -12.50 17.29
CA ASN A 332 -14.39 -13.10 18.19
C ASN A 332 -15.48 -12.12 18.62
N GLU A 333 -15.19 -10.82 18.64
CA GLU A 333 -16.11 -9.77 19.10
C GLU A 333 -16.43 -8.75 18.01
N SER A 334 -15.39 -8.20 17.35
CA SER A 334 -15.57 -7.09 16.42
C SER A 334 -14.42 -6.95 15.44
N VAL A 335 -14.75 -6.43 14.25
CA VAL A 335 -13.82 -5.98 13.22
C VAL A 335 -14.22 -4.58 12.79
N CYS A 336 -13.31 -3.62 12.92
CA CYS A 336 -13.53 -2.25 12.45
C CYS A 336 -12.48 -1.90 11.40
N ILE A 337 -12.93 -1.57 10.20
CA ILE A 337 -12.08 -1.34 9.02
C ILE A 337 -12.22 0.09 8.55
N THR A 338 -11.09 0.76 8.31
CA THR A 338 -11.04 2.07 7.67
C THR A 338 -10.21 1.98 6.40
N THR A 339 -10.75 2.39 5.27
CA THR A 339 -10.01 2.42 3.99
C THR A 339 -10.64 3.46 3.03
N PRO A 340 -9.82 4.22 2.27
CA PRO A 340 -10.35 5.13 1.24
C PRO A 340 -10.92 4.38 0.02
N TYR A 341 -10.32 3.24 -0.31
CA TYR A 341 -10.65 2.47 -1.50
C TYR A 341 -11.04 1.05 -1.09
N PHE A 342 -12.28 0.70 -1.41
CA PHE A 342 -12.84 -0.61 -1.08
C PHE A 342 -13.31 -1.29 -2.37
N VAL A 343 -12.40 -2.07 -2.95
CA VAL A 343 -12.63 -2.87 -4.17
C VAL A 343 -12.01 -4.25 -3.93
N PRO A 344 -12.61 -5.02 -2.99
CA PRO A 344 -12.03 -6.27 -2.49
C PRO A 344 -12.11 -7.40 -3.52
N SER A 345 -11.28 -8.44 -3.31
CA SER A 345 -11.44 -9.72 -4.00
C SER A 345 -12.70 -10.46 -3.53
N ALA A 346 -13.14 -11.45 -4.34
CA ALA A 346 -14.26 -12.30 -3.96
C ALA A 346 -14.02 -13.01 -2.61
N ASP A 347 -12.81 -13.52 -2.39
CA ASP A 347 -12.48 -14.24 -1.15
C ASP A 347 -12.47 -13.31 0.08
N LEU A 348 -12.01 -12.05 -0.06
CA LEU A 348 -12.08 -11.08 1.04
C LEU A 348 -13.53 -10.68 1.33
N MET A 349 -14.36 -10.56 0.29
CA MET A 349 -15.80 -10.36 0.45
C MET A 349 -16.45 -11.51 1.25
N GLU A 350 -16.16 -12.76 0.86
CA GLU A 350 -16.68 -13.92 1.59
C GLU A 350 -16.17 -13.96 3.05
N THR A 351 -14.91 -13.59 3.28
CA THR A 351 -14.36 -13.49 4.64
C THR A 351 -15.12 -12.48 5.49
N LEU A 352 -15.42 -11.29 4.98
CA LEU A 352 -16.17 -10.25 5.70
C LEU A 352 -17.62 -10.67 5.96
N LYS A 353 -18.29 -11.24 4.94
CA LYS A 353 -19.66 -11.74 5.06
C LYS A 353 -19.76 -12.85 6.09
N MET A 354 -18.89 -13.86 6.00
CA MET A 354 -18.84 -14.98 6.95
C MET A 354 -18.58 -14.48 8.38
N THR A 355 -17.68 -13.50 8.55
CA THR A 355 -17.38 -12.92 9.87
C THR A 355 -18.64 -12.27 10.47
N ALA A 356 -19.37 -11.45 9.69
CA ALA A 356 -20.61 -10.84 10.16
C ALA A 356 -21.70 -11.89 10.42
N GLN A 357 -21.85 -12.89 9.56
CA GLN A 357 -22.82 -13.99 9.72
C GLN A 357 -22.54 -14.90 10.93
N ARG A 358 -21.30 -14.95 11.39
CA ARG A 358 -20.91 -15.59 12.66
C ARG A 358 -21.39 -14.81 13.90
N GLY A 359 -22.01 -13.64 13.71
CA GLY A 359 -22.44 -12.75 14.80
C GLY A 359 -21.37 -11.78 15.28
N ILE A 360 -20.22 -11.69 14.61
CA ILE A 360 -19.16 -10.71 14.89
C ILE A 360 -19.58 -9.34 14.34
N LYS A 361 -19.44 -8.30 15.14
CA LYS A 361 -19.73 -6.94 14.68
C LYS A 361 -18.69 -6.49 13.66
N VAL A 362 -19.09 -6.20 12.41
CA VAL A 362 -18.22 -5.71 11.35
C VAL A 362 -18.62 -4.30 10.94
N ASP A 363 -17.77 -3.33 11.23
CA ASP A 363 -17.93 -1.93 10.83
C ASP A 363 -16.94 -1.59 9.70
N LEU A 364 -17.44 -1.07 8.57
CA LEU A 364 -16.64 -0.62 7.43
C LEU A 364 -16.79 0.89 7.26
N ILE A 365 -15.70 1.65 7.44
CA ILE A 365 -15.68 3.10 7.38
C ILE A 365 -15.02 3.54 6.07
N LEU A 366 -15.77 4.23 5.22
CA LEU A 366 -15.37 4.69 3.88
C LEU A 366 -15.60 6.20 3.77
N PRO A 367 -14.86 6.94 2.92
CA PRO A 367 -15.18 8.33 2.66
C PRO A 367 -16.56 8.47 1.99
N LEU A 368 -17.28 9.53 2.31
CA LEU A 368 -18.57 9.85 1.66
C LEU A 368 -18.35 10.17 0.18
N LYS A 369 -17.33 11.00 -0.10
CA LYS A 369 -16.87 11.34 -1.44
C LYS A 369 -15.48 10.77 -1.66
N ASN A 370 -15.23 10.22 -2.85
CA ASN A 370 -13.94 9.65 -3.23
C ASN A 370 -13.29 10.49 -4.31
N ASP A 371 -11.97 10.61 -4.32
CA ASP A 371 -11.21 11.32 -5.35
C ASP A 371 -11.06 10.51 -6.65
N SER A 372 -11.44 9.23 -6.64
CA SER A 372 -11.56 8.36 -7.80
C SER A 372 -13.02 7.99 -8.07
N LEU A 373 -13.57 8.52 -9.16
CA LEU A 373 -14.95 8.22 -9.58
C LEU A 373 -15.14 6.71 -9.86
N MET A 374 -14.13 6.07 -10.46
CA MET A 374 -14.19 4.63 -10.75
C MET A 374 -14.28 3.81 -9.46
N VAL A 375 -13.41 4.09 -8.49
CA VAL A 375 -13.44 3.40 -7.18
C VAL A 375 -14.74 3.68 -6.44
N GLN A 376 -15.25 4.90 -6.48
CA GLN A 376 -16.51 5.26 -5.84
C GLN A 376 -17.69 4.40 -6.35
N TRP A 377 -17.81 4.21 -7.66
CA TRP A 377 -18.88 3.40 -8.25
C TRP A 377 -18.63 1.91 -8.09
N ALA A 378 -17.40 1.44 -8.28
CA ALA A 378 -17.05 0.03 -8.08
C ALA A 378 -17.29 -0.42 -6.62
N SER A 379 -16.87 0.38 -5.64
CA SER A 379 -17.08 0.11 -4.20
C SER A 379 -18.56 -0.10 -3.86
N ARG A 380 -19.44 0.70 -4.43
CA ARG A 380 -20.88 0.63 -4.22
C ARG A 380 -21.51 -0.71 -4.65
N SER A 381 -20.91 -1.40 -5.63
CA SER A 381 -21.39 -2.69 -6.11
C SER A 381 -21.37 -3.80 -5.05
N PHE A 382 -20.52 -3.66 -4.02
CA PHE A 382 -20.37 -4.62 -2.93
C PHE A 382 -21.30 -4.36 -1.73
N PHE A 383 -21.89 -3.15 -1.63
CA PHE A 383 -22.63 -2.75 -0.43
C PHE A 383 -23.85 -3.61 -0.15
N GLY A 384 -24.61 -4.00 -1.20
CA GLY A 384 -25.81 -4.81 -1.03
C GLY A 384 -25.51 -6.13 -0.30
N GLU A 385 -24.53 -6.88 -0.78
CA GLU A 385 -24.13 -8.17 -0.20
C GLU A 385 -23.58 -8.04 1.22
N LEU A 386 -22.80 -6.98 1.50
CA LEU A 386 -22.27 -6.73 2.83
C LEU A 386 -23.36 -6.37 3.83
N LEU A 387 -24.26 -5.47 3.47
CA LEU A 387 -25.39 -5.05 4.31
C LEU A 387 -26.33 -6.23 4.60
N GLU A 388 -26.62 -7.06 3.59
CA GLU A 388 -27.41 -8.29 3.72
C GLU A 388 -26.76 -9.29 4.70
N ALA A 389 -25.42 -9.38 4.68
CA ALA A 389 -24.66 -10.23 5.59
C ALA A 389 -24.56 -9.69 7.03
N GLY A 390 -24.98 -8.44 7.28
CA GLY A 390 -24.96 -7.81 8.60
C GLY A 390 -23.74 -6.88 8.84
N VAL A 391 -22.96 -6.57 7.80
CA VAL A 391 -21.88 -5.57 7.90
C VAL A 391 -22.48 -4.17 7.95
N THR A 392 -22.01 -3.32 8.88
CA THR A 392 -22.41 -1.92 8.95
C THR A 392 -21.46 -1.06 8.14
N ILE A 393 -21.98 -0.26 7.21
CA ILE A 393 -21.20 0.62 6.35
C ILE A 393 -21.42 2.08 6.78
N HIS A 394 -20.32 2.76 7.10
CA HIS A 394 -20.27 4.15 7.52
C HIS A 394 -19.62 5.02 6.44
N LYS A 395 -20.29 6.09 6.03
CA LYS A 395 -19.80 7.05 5.03
C LYS A 395 -19.34 8.33 5.74
N PHE A 396 -18.03 8.46 5.94
CA PHE A 396 -17.40 9.58 6.64
C PHE A 396 -17.49 10.88 5.83
N ASP A 397 -17.94 11.97 6.45
CA ASP A 397 -18.20 13.28 5.83
C ASP A 397 -17.24 14.40 6.28
N GLY A 398 -16.19 14.06 7.04
CA GLY A 398 -15.18 15.03 7.51
C GLY A 398 -14.04 15.32 6.52
N GLY A 399 -14.19 14.98 5.24
CA GLY A 399 -13.16 15.09 4.20
C GLY A 399 -12.88 13.75 3.52
N LEU A 400 -11.77 13.62 2.81
CA LEU A 400 -11.34 12.34 2.24
C LEU A 400 -10.66 11.50 3.33
N LEU A 401 -11.41 10.57 3.92
CA LEU A 401 -10.85 9.60 4.85
C LEU A 401 -9.84 8.71 4.12
N HIS A 402 -8.56 8.97 4.33
CA HIS A 402 -7.49 8.26 3.65
C HIS A 402 -6.73 7.30 4.57
N THR A 403 -7.10 7.21 5.84
CA THR A 403 -6.59 6.25 6.82
C THR A 403 -6.80 4.80 6.36
N LYS A 404 -5.84 3.91 6.62
CA LYS A 404 -5.91 2.48 6.38
C LYS A 404 -5.60 1.75 7.68
N SER A 405 -6.63 1.17 8.28
CA SER A 405 -6.50 0.42 9.54
C SER A 405 -7.57 -0.65 9.67
N VAL A 406 -7.23 -1.74 10.34
CA VAL A 406 -8.15 -2.80 10.73
C VAL A 406 -7.93 -3.07 12.21
N VAL A 407 -8.94 -2.84 13.03
CA VAL A 407 -8.92 -3.16 14.47
C VAL A 407 -9.78 -4.39 14.71
N ILE A 408 -9.22 -5.37 15.41
CA ILE A 408 -9.86 -6.65 15.71
C ILE A 408 -9.98 -6.80 17.22
N ASP A 409 -11.20 -7.05 17.69
CA ASP A 409 -11.55 -7.30 19.09
C ASP A 409 -11.04 -6.20 20.05
N ARG A 410 -10.68 -5.01 19.54
CA ARG A 410 -10.07 -3.90 20.28
C ARG A 410 -8.75 -4.28 20.97
N LYS A 411 -8.10 -5.35 20.49
CA LYS A 411 -6.88 -5.92 21.07
C LYS A 411 -5.73 -5.96 20.07
N PHE A 412 -6.03 -6.08 18.78
CA PHE A 412 -5.06 -6.23 17.72
C PHE A 412 -5.36 -5.25 16.58
N CYS A 413 -4.31 -4.67 15.98
CA CYS A 413 -4.45 -3.65 14.96
C CYS A 413 -3.53 -3.93 13.75
N LEU A 414 -4.08 -3.81 12.55
CA LEU A 414 -3.30 -3.66 11.31
C LEU A 414 -3.37 -2.19 10.89
N VAL A 415 -2.22 -1.56 10.65
CA VAL A 415 -2.12 -0.16 10.24
C VAL A 415 -0.99 0.01 9.25
N GLY A 416 -1.20 0.82 8.19
CA GLY A 416 -0.13 1.04 7.21
C GLY A 416 -0.58 1.71 5.93
N THR A 417 -0.04 1.25 4.80
CA THR A 417 -0.24 1.89 3.50
C THR A 417 -1.27 1.19 2.63
N VAL A 418 -1.68 -0.04 2.98
CA VAL A 418 -2.49 -0.95 2.15
C VAL A 418 -3.96 -0.54 2.13
N ASN A 419 -4.49 -0.23 0.95
CA ASN A 419 -5.92 -0.12 0.73
C ASN A 419 -6.55 -1.51 0.54
N LEU A 420 -7.87 -1.61 0.72
CA LEU A 420 -8.61 -2.83 0.40
C LEU A 420 -9.07 -2.84 -1.07
N ASP A 421 -8.10 -2.71 -1.97
CA ASP A 421 -8.28 -2.79 -3.43
C ASP A 421 -7.30 -3.78 -4.06
N MET A 422 -7.59 -4.18 -5.30
CA MET A 422 -6.81 -5.19 -6.02
C MET A 422 -5.37 -4.74 -6.27
N ARG A 423 -5.13 -3.43 -6.42
CA ARG A 423 -3.79 -2.90 -6.68
C ARG A 423 -2.91 -2.95 -5.44
N SER A 424 -3.43 -2.53 -4.28
CA SER A 424 -2.69 -2.56 -3.02
C SER A 424 -2.41 -3.98 -2.54
N LEU A 425 -3.34 -4.91 -2.77
CA LEU A 425 -3.19 -6.29 -2.33
C LEU A 425 -2.22 -7.12 -3.19
N TRP A 426 -2.07 -6.81 -4.51
CA TRP A 426 -1.30 -7.67 -5.42
C TRP A 426 -0.23 -6.98 -6.25
N LEU A 427 -0.24 -5.65 -6.37
CA LEU A 427 0.61 -4.95 -7.34
C LEU A 427 1.57 -3.96 -6.72
N ASN A 428 1.07 -3.09 -5.83
CA ASN A 428 1.88 -2.02 -5.27
C ASN A 428 2.91 -2.52 -4.27
N PHE A 429 3.98 -1.75 -4.11
CA PHE A 429 4.87 -1.89 -2.96
C PHE A 429 4.20 -1.23 -1.76
N GLU A 430 3.85 -2.01 -0.76
CA GLU A 430 3.15 -1.56 0.45
C GLU A 430 3.87 -2.03 1.72
N VAL A 431 3.45 -1.48 2.87
CA VAL A 431 3.89 -1.93 4.19
C VAL A 431 2.76 -1.78 5.20
N THR A 432 2.61 -2.79 6.04
CA THR A 432 1.63 -2.83 7.13
C THR A 432 2.34 -3.22 8.42
N LEU A 433 1.99 -2.58 9.52
CA LEU A 433 2.31 -3.02 10.87
C LEU A 433 1.13 -3.83 11.41
N ALA A 434 1.40 -5.01 11.92
CA ALA A 434 0.48 -5.79 12.71
C ALA A 434 0.92 -5.61 14.18
N VAL A 435 0.07 -5.01 14.97
CA VAL A 435 0.39 -4.50 16.32
C VAL A 435 -0.44 -5.23 17.36
N ASP A 436 0.22 -5.88 18.30
CA ASP A 436 -0.38 -6.49 19.48
C ASP A 436 -0.04 -5.66 20.73
N ASP A 437 -0.51 -4.42 20.72
CA ASP A 437 -0.37 -3.46 21.80
C ASP A 437 -1.74 -2.93 22.18
N HIS A 438 -2.13 -3.13 23.44
CA HIS A 438 -3.47 -2.79 23.89
C HIS A 438 -3.71 -1.27 23.90
N GLU A 439 -2.76 -0.47 24.37
CA GLU A 439 -2.90 0.99 24.46
C GLU A 439 -3.00 1.60 23.06
N PHE A 440 -2.08 1.26 22.17
CA PHE A 440 -2.11 1.69 20.78
C PHE A 440 -3.39 1.28 20.06
N THR A 441 -3.84 0.02 20.27
CA THR A 441 -5.05 -0.49 19.65
C THR A 441 -6.30 0.23 20.17
N GLN A 442 -6.35 0.60 21.45
CA GLN A 442 -7.43 1.41 22.02
C GLN A 442 -7.43 2.82 21.41
N GLU A 443 -6.28 3.49 21.26
CA GLU A 443 -6.19 4.79 20.59
C GLU A 443 -6.72 4.71 19.15
N MET A 444 -6.32 3.68 18.39
CA MET A 444 -6.80 3.46 17.04
C MET A 444 -8.31 3.21 17.01
N HIS A 445 -8.82 2.41 17.94
CA HIS A 445 -10.26 2.18 18.08
C HIS A 445 -11.02 3.47 18.39
N TRP A 446 -10.54 4.29 19.34
CA TRP A 446 -11.14 5.59 19.64
C TRP A 446 -11.17 6.51 18.42
N LEU A 447 -10.11 6.53 17.64
CA LEU A 447 -10.04 7.30 16.40
C LEU A 447 -11.10 6.81 15.38
N GLN A 448 -11.23 5.49 15.20
CA GLN A 448 -12.26 4.91 14.33
C GLN A 448 -13.68 5.23 14.82
N MET A 449 -13.92 5.20 16.13
CA MET A 449 -15.23 5.60 16.69
C MET A 449 -15.52 7.08 16.44
N ASN A 450 -14.52 7.95 16.44
CA ASN A 450 -14.67 9.36 16.08
C ASN A 450 -15.00 9.54 14.59
N TYR A 451 -14.44 8.70 13.71
CA TYR A 451 -14.84 8.68 12.30
C TYR A 451 -16.29 8.22 12.14
N ILE A 452 -16.72 7.19 12.87
CA ILE A 452 -18.12 6.71 12.84
C ILE A 452 -19.09 7.82 13.29
N LYS A 453 -18.77 8.57 14.36
CA LYS A 453 -19.61 9.69 14.82
C LYS A 453 -19.81 10.79 13.78
N GLN A 454 -18.85 10.95 12.85
CA GLN A 454 -18.88 11.90 11.75
C GLN A 454 -19.35 11.24 10.42
N SER A 455 -19.93 10.07 10.50
CA SER A 455 -20.36 9.29 9.34
C SER A 455 -21.87 9.16 9.25
N GLN A 456 -22.35 8.94 8.03
CA GLN A 456 -23.71 8.54 7.74
C GLN A 456 -23.73 7.03 7.52
N SER A 457 -24.53 6.29 8.29
CA SER A 457 -24.68 4.85 8.10
C SER A 457 -25.54 4.56 6.87
N VAL A 458 -25.14 3.55 6.10
CA VAL A 458 -25.91 3.07 4.95
C VAL A 458 -26.97 2.10 5.44
N VAL A 459 -28.24 2.45 5.25
CA VAL A 459 -29.39 1.64 5.66
C VAL A 459 -29.80 0.72 4.52
N TYR A 460 -29.90 -0.60 4.77
CA TYR A 460 -30.16 -1.62 3.76
C TYR A 460 -31.45 -1.38 2.97
N GLU A 461 -32.56 -1.06 3.66
CA GLU A 461 -33.86 -0.83 3.03
C GLU A 461 -33.89 0.40 2.11
N GLN A 462 -33.08 1.42 2.43
CA GLN A 462 -32.92 2.60 1.57
C GLN A 462 -31.99 2.27 0.40
N TRP A 463 -30.94 1.45 0.65
CA TRP A 463 -30.01 1.01 -0.36
C TRP A 463 -30.71 0.20 -1.45
N GLU A 464 -31.58 -0.70 -1.10
CA GLU A 464 -32.36 -1.50 -2.05
C GLU A 464 -33.33 -0.68 -2.91
N LYS A 465 -33.81 0.46 -2.42
CA LYS A 465 -34.68 1.38 -3.17
C LYS A 465 -33.96 2.36 -4.08
N ARG A 466 -32.61 2.27 -4.18
CA ARG A 466 -31.86 3.18 -5.03
C ARG A 466 -32.23 3.05 -6.52
N PRO A 467 -32.10 4.14 -7.33
CA PRO A 467 -32.50 4.16 -8.73
C PRO A 467 -31.81 3.06 -9.56
N TRP A 468 -32.56 2.47 -10.50
CA TRP A 468 -32.05 1.39 -11.35
C TRP A 468 -30.78 1.76 -12.14
N HIS A 469 -30.69 3.01 -12.62
CA HIS A 469 -29.50 3.48 -13.35
C HIS A 469 -28.25 3.50 -12.48
N HIS A 470 -28.34 3.74 -11.17
CA HIS A 470 -27.21 3.57 -10.24
C HIS A 470 -26.77 2.10 -10.19
N ARG A 471 -27.70 1.14 -10.15
CA ARG A 471 -27.39 -0.28 -10.16
C ARG A 471 -26.67 -0.69 -11.45
N VAL A 472 -27.08 -0.14 -12.59
CA VAL A 472 -26.41 -0.39 -13.87
C VAL A 472 -24.97 0.18 -13.87
N LEU A 473 -24.79 1.42 -13.41
CA LEU A 473 -23.46 2.03 -13.30
C LEU A 473 -22.56 1.22 -12.35
N GLU A 474 -23.04 0.83 -11.18
CA GLU A 474 -22.31 -0.01 -10.23
C GLU A 474 -21.84 -1.31 -10.89
N ARG A 475 -22.71 -1.99 -11.66
CA ARG A 475 -22.36 -3.23 -12.38
C ARG A 475 -21.37 -3.00 -13.52
N ILE A 476 -21.46 -1.89 -14.25
CA ILE A 476 -20.48 -1.52 -15.29
C ILE A 476 -19.10 -1.32 -14.64
N PHE A 477 -19.02 -0.53 -13.57
CA PHE A 477 -17.73 -0.29 -12.89
C PHE A 477 -17.18 -1.53 -12.18
N TYR A 478 -18.06 -2.45 -11.73
CA TYR A 478 -17.64 -3.74 -11.20
C TYR A 478 -16.85 -4.58 -12.21
N LEU A 479 -17.17 -4.50 -13.51
CA LEU A 479 -16.40 -5.21 -14.54
C LEU A 479 -14.94 -4.77 -14.62
N PHE A 480 -14.63 -3.56 -14.16
CA PHE A 480 -13.26 -3.02 -14.08
C PHE A 480 -12.55 -3.34 -12.75
N ASN A 481 -13.21 -4.05 -11.82
CA ASN A 481 -12.62 -4.45 -10.54
C ASN A 481 -11.20 -5.03 -10.66
N PRO A 482 -10.90 -5.94 -11.62
CA PRO A 482 -9.54 -6.49 -11.76
C PRO A 482 -8.46 -5.47 -12.15
N LEU A 483 -8.85 -4.25 -12.51
CA LEU A 483 -7.96 -3.15 -12.93
C LEU A 483 -7.85 -2.04 -11.88
N LEU A 484 -8.67 -2.10 -10.80
CA LEU A 484 -8.78 -1.09 -9.72
C LEU A 484 -8.07 -1.52 -8.40
#